data_666450fbdc22cae7fb669f481f166ef5
#
_entry.id   666450fbdc22cae7fb669f481f166ef5
#
_cell.length_a   1.000
_cell.length_b   1.000
_cell.length_c   1.000
_cell.angle_alpha   90.00
_cell.angle_beta   90.00
_cell.angle_gamma   90.00
#
_symmetry.space_group_name_H-M   'P 1'
#
loop_
_entity.id
_entity.type
_entity.pdbx_description
1 polymer ?
#
loop_
_entity_poly.entity_id
_entity_poly.type
_entity_poly.pdbx_seq_one_letter_code
_entity_poly.pdbx_strand_id
1 'polypeptide(L)'
;MNLRLLLLGLALPAVLAAQDSTPPLDQGVRVGIEYTPGIRPRMVVFPGAGLDSARRIMERDLDYSDRFELIYVGSSGGATGSDGGGNVNYDLYRRLGAQFGVRLAGSGDTVLVQLHDLDAGEIRARTSVVMSDPMAPGFRMRVHRLADEVVRWVTGTPGYAASSLVYVGRKRLQILDSDGYGNRPLTGSDQDVLSPVWSPEGRRIVYTRFEEGKGSLQLMFLASGSTVTVPATRSGLNYAAAFSPDGRALAFTRSGEGGTDIYRVNIADMCCVQRLTVSRFADNLSPTYSPDGGRIAFVSTRAGPPQIYVMSADGTDQELLASFDFGATGSSFAPEWSPDGSQVAFHRAVEGRFQIFVLDLASRRVRQLTSAGRNEDATWAPDGRHIAYVSSRSGRRQLWVIDTETGRIRQLGTPDAVRLPSWSPRMVGTTAINQ
;
A
#
# COMPACT_ATOMS: atom_id res chain seq x y z
N MET A 1 57.65 -46.95 35.93
CA MET A 1 57.28 -47.85 34.84
C MET A 1 56.49 -46.95 33.81
N ASN A 2 57.22 -46.55 32.74
CA ASN A 2 56.80 -45.54 31.80
C ASN A 2 55.99 -46.17 30.65
N LEU A 3 54.80 -45.67 30.40
CA LEU A 3 53.97 -46.03 29.24
C LEU A 3 53.94 -44.84 28.27
N ARG A 4 54.62 -44.97 27.14
CA ARG A 4 54.62 -44.01 26.03
C ARG A 4 53.42 -44.34 25.15
N LEU A 5 52.57 -43.31 24.95
CA LEU A 5 51.50 -43.33 23.95
C LEU A 5 52.07 -42.89 22.60
N LEU A 6 51.93 -43.77 21.60
CA LEU A 6 52.19 -43.45 20.18
C LEU A 6 50.94 -42.76 19.58
N LEU A 7 51.08 -41.58 19.05
CA LEU A 7 50.07 -40.90 18.20
C LEU A 7 50.35 -41.29 16.74
N LEU A 8 49.43 -42.07 16.14
CA LEU A 8 49.36 -42.26 14.69
C LEU A 8 48.59 -41.11 14.05
N GLY A 9 49.29 -40.32 13.24
CA GLY A 9 48.66 -39.32 12.40
C GLY A 9 48.06 -39.94 11.14
N LEU A 10 46.73 -39.80 10.96
CA LEU A 10 46.04 -40.11 9.72
C LEU A 10 46.01 -38.87 8.85
N ALA A 11 46.71 -38.87 7.74
CA ALA A 11 46.63 -37.87 6.69
C ALA A 11 45.43 -38.17 5.80
N LEU A 12 44.45 -37.26 5.78
CA LEU A 12 43.34 -37.27 4.81
C LEU A 12 43.77 -36.52 3.56
N PRO A 13 43.49 -37.01 2.35
CA PRO A 13 43.78 -36.28 1.14
C PRO A 13 42.82 -35.08 0.96
N ALA A 14 43.39 -33.92 0.69
CA ALA A 14 42.66 -32.73 0.30
C ALA A 14 42.07 -32.92 -1.10
N VAL A 15 40.73 -32.95 -1.18
CA VAL A 15 40.02 -32.85 -2.45
C VAL A 15 40.02 -31.38 -2.83
N LEU A 16 40.77 -31.00 -3.87
CA LEU A 16 40.64 -29.72 -4.55
C LEU A 16 39.27 -29.67 -5.22
N ALA A 17 38.33 -28.95 -4.66
CA ALA A 17 37.14 -28.53 -5.36
C ALA A 17 37.53 -27.39 -6.35
N ALA A 18 37.36 -27.64 -7.63
CA ALA A 18 37.47 -26.61 -8.66
C ALA A 18 36.41 -25.53 -8.39
N GLN A 19 36.85 -24.31 -8.08
CA GLN A 19 35.98 -23.17 -8.03
C GLN A 19 35.61 -22.78 -9.46
N ASP A 20 34.33 -22.99 -9.82
CA ASP A 20 33.72 -22.42 -11.02
C ASP A 20 33.73 -20.90 -10.88
N SER A 21 34.65 -20.25 -11.58
CA SER A 21 34.75 -18.80 -11.69
C SER A 21 33.78 -18.31 -12.77
N THR A 22 32.50 -18.24 -12.47
CA THR A 22 31.61 -17.33 -13.18
C THR A 22 31.87 -15.93 -12.67
N PRO A 23 32.21 -14.94 -13.55
CA PRO A 23 32.39 -13.56 -13.10
C PRO A 23 31.05 -13.05 -12.56
N PRO A 24 31.07 -12.33 -11.44
CA PRO A 24 29.85 -11.72 -10.93
C PRO A 24 29.35 -10.69 -11.94
N LEU A 25 28.08 -10.82 -12.33
CA LEU A 25 27.33 -9.79 -13.06
C LEU A 25 27.56 -8.45 -12.38
N ASP A 26 28.01 -7.50 -13.19
CA ASP A 26 28.28 -6.09 -12.96
C ASP A 26 27.59 -5.53 -11.69
N GLN A 27 28.31 -5.50 -10.59
CA GLN A 27 27.96 -4.72 -9.40
C GLN A 27 28.31 -3.26 -9.71
N GLY A 28 27.44 -2.59 -10.48
CA GLY A 28 27.46 -1.15 -10.61
C GLY A 28 27.54 -0.55 -9.20
N VAL A 29 28.52 0.32 -8.99
CA VAL A 29 28.73 1.05 -7.75
C VAL A 29 27.40 1.70 -7.37
N ARG A 30 26.71 1.15 -6.38
CA ARG A 30 25.53 1.77 -5.78
C ARG A 30 26.04 2.91 -4.88
N VAL A 31 26.25 4.08 -5.46
CA VAL A 31 26.33 5.30 -4.67
C VAL A 31 24.89 5.59 -4.21
N GLY A 32 24.49 4.98 -3.10
CA GLY A 32 23.24 5.32 -2.44
C GLY A 32 23.35 6.75 -1.95
N ILE A 33 22.45 7.64 -2.40
CA ILE A 33 22.17 8.82 -1.60
C ILE A 33 21.56 8.26 -0.33
N GLU A 34 22.18 8.49 0.80
CA GLU A 34 21.62 8.17 2.09
C GLU A 34 20.38 9.07 2.27
N TYR A 35 19.19 8.48 2.10
CA TYR A 35 17.94 9.21 2.30
C TYR A 35 17.88 9.65 3.76
N THR A 36 18.06 10.94 3.99
CA THR A 36 17.89 11.53 5.32
C THR A 36 16.41 11.90 5.50
N PRO A 37 15.71 11.28 6.44
CA PRO A 37 14.30 11.63 6.72
C PRO A 37 14.15 13.14 6.96
N GLY A 38 13.17 13.74 6.27
CA GLY A 38 12.90 15.18 6.37
C GLY A 38 13.62 16.07 5.34
N ILE A 39 14.65 15.61 4.63
CA ILE A 39 15.27 16.32 3.52
C ILE A 39 14.66 15.81 2.21
N ARG A 40 13.96 16.68 1.49
CA ARG A 40 13.39 16.36 0.18
C ARG A 40 14.25 17.02 -0.91
N PRO A 41 14.98 16.22 -1.72
CA PRO A 41 15.76 16.78 -2.82
C PRO A 41 14.83 17.47 -3.83
N ARG A 42 15.33 18.58 -4.39
CA ARG A 42 14.58 19.37 -5.37
C ARG A 42 14.69 18.72 -6.75
N MET A 43 13.54 18.52 -7.38
CA MET A 43 13.41 17.80 -8.65
C MET A 43 12.61 18.60 -9.66
N VAL A 44 12.95 18.48 -10.94
CA VAL A 44 12.23 19.03 -12.07
C VAL A 44 11.87 17.92 -13.06
N VAL A 45 10.67 17.96 -13.64
CA VAL A 45 10.34 17.14 -14.81
C VAL A 45 10.48 18.04 -16.05
N PHE A 46 11.42 17.70 -16.93
CA PHE A 46 11.72 18.53 -18.07
C PHE A 46 10.56 18.60 -19.06
N PRO A 47 10.34 19.77 -19.69
CA PRO A 47 9.40 19.86 -20.82
C PRO A 47 9.83 18.92 -21.97
N GLY A 48 8.87 18.27 -22.59
CA GLY A 48 9.10 17.36 -23.72
C GLY A 48 7.96 17.47 -24.74
N ALA A 49 8.27 17.47 -26.03
CA ALA A 49 7.25 17.55 -27.07
C ALA A 49 6.36 16.30 -27.08
N GLY A 50 5.05 16.49 -27.14
CA GLY A 50 4.06 15.42 -27.31
C GLY A 50 3.80 14.51 -26.10
N LEU A 51 4.42 14.79 -24.95
CA LEU A 51 4.29 13.99 -23.73
C LEU A 51 3.70 14.73 -22.53
N ASP A 52 2.98 15.83 -22.79
CA ASP A 52 2.43 16.69 -21.73
C ASP A 52 1.49 15.96 -20.76
N SER A 53 0.72 14.99 -21.26
CA SER A 53 -0.16 14.17 -20.40
C SER A 53 0.64 13.27 -19.46
N ALA A 54 1.67 12.58 -19.99
CA ALA A 54 2.55 11.75 -19.17
C ALA A 54 3.33 12.61 -18.16
N ARG A 55 3.83 13.77 -18.58
CA ARG A 55 4.55 14.71 -17.74
C ARG A 55 3.71 15.16 -16.56
N ARG A 56 2.47 15.61 -16.79
CA ARG A 56 1.57 16.09 -15.71
C ARG A 56 1.23 14.97 -14.69
N ILE A 57 1.06 13.74 -15.17
CA ILE A 57 0.86 12.58 -14.27
C ILE A 57 2.12 12.34 -13.46
N MET A 58 3.30 12.29 -14.10
CA MET A 58 4.59 12.11 -13.46
C MET A 58 4.86 13.19 -12.40
N GLU A 59 4.66 14.47 -12.72
CA GLU A 59 4.82 15.58 -11.77
C GLU A 59 3.92 15.41 -10.53
N ARG A 60 2.65 15.03 -10.75
CA ARG A 60 1.71 14.78 -9.65
C ARG A 60 2.14 13.60 -8.78
N ASP A 61 2.56 12.50 -9.39
CA ASP A 61 2.97 11.30 -8.66
C ASP A 61 4.23 11.54 -7.83
N LEU A 62 5.19 12.26 -8.41
CA LEU A 62 6.42 12.64 -7.70
C LEU A 62 6.14 13.61 -6.55
N ASP A 63 5.24 14.59 -6.72
CA ASP A 63 4.79 15.46 -5.63
C ASP A 63 4.05 14.67 -4.54
N TYR A 64 3.17 13.74 -4.94
CA TYR A 64 2.37 12.94 -4.03
C TYR A 64 3.19 11.85 -3.30
N SER A 65 4.37 11.51 -3.81
CA SER A 65 5.29 10.61 -3.11
C SER A 65 5.86 11.21 -1.82
N ASP A 66 5.74 12.53 -1.66
CA ASP A 66 6.29 13.30 -0.53
C ASP A 66 7.82 13.13 -0.36
N ARG A 67 8.50 12.58 -1.39
CA ARG A 67 9.95 12.36 -1.40
C ARG A 67 10.74 13.51 -1.97
N PHE A 68 10.09 14.42 -2.73
CA PHE A 68 10.72 15.51 -3.48
C PHE A 68 10.06 16.85 -3.22
N GLU A 69 10.81 17.91 -3.42
CA GLU A 69 10.30 19.27 -3.63
C GLU A 69 10.31 19.55 -5.14
N LEU A 70 9.13 19.60 -5.78
CA LEU A 70 9.05 19.78 -7.22
C LEU A 70 9.21 21.23 -7.63
N ILE A 71 10.03 21.45 -8.66
CA ILE A 71 10.14 22.71 -9.39
C ILE A 71 9.31 22.62 -10.65
N TYR A 72 8.21 23.33 -10.70
CA TYR A 72 7.33 23.35 -11.86
C TYR A 72 7.85 24.33 -12.91
N VAL A 73 8.10 23.84 -14.12
CA VAL A 73 8.48 24.65 -15.28
C VAL A 73 7.37 24.66 -16.30
N GLY A 74 7.02 25.82 -16.83
CA GLY A 74 5.93 25.98 -17.79
C GLY A 74 6.15 25.16 -19.07
N SER A 75 5.04 24.70 -19.69
CA SER A 75 5.05 24.03 -20.99
C SER A 75 5.30 25.00 -22.18
N SER A 76 5.17 26.30 -21.96
CA SER A 76 5.27 27.37 -22.97
C SER A 76 6.68 27.93 -23.07
N GLY A 77 7.69 27.07 -23.08
CA GLY A 77 9.07 27.47 -23.29
C GLY A 77 9.58 26.84 -24.57
N GLY A 78 9.45 27.50 -25.67
CA GLY A 78 10.35 27.21 -26.78
C GLY A 78 11.78 27.27 -26.27
N ALA A 79 12.55 26.22 -26.47
CA ALA A 79 14.01 26.16 -26.44
C ALA A 79 14.76 26.45 -25.11
N THR A 80 14.14 26.63 -23.98
CA THR A 80 14.89 27.01 -22.76
C THR A 80 15.44 25.87 -21.92
N GLY A 81 15.05 24.63 -22.20
CA GLY A 81 15.54 23.45 -21.47
C GLY A 81 16.61 22.63 -22.19
N SER A 82 16.90 22.94 -23.46
CA SER A 82 17.97 22.30 -24.22
C SER A 82 19.02 23.30 -24.69
N ASP A 83 20.25 22.86 -24.91
CA ASP A 83 21.39 23.63 -25.41
C ASP A 83 21.32 23.92 -26.91
N GLY A 84 20.14 23.81 -27.55
CA GLY A 84 19.96 23.94 -29.01
C GLY A 84 20.24 22.66 -29.80
N GLY A 85 20.85 21.64 -29.18
CA GLY A 85 21.12 20.32 -29.76
C GLY A 85 20.26 19.19 -29.19
N GLY A 86 19.26 19.52 -28.38
CA GLY A 86 18.38 18.54 -27.74
C GLY A 86 18.90 18.00 -26.40
N ASN A 87 20.05 18.47 -25.94
CA ASN A 87 20.61 18.10 -24.63
C ASN A 87 19.99 18.94 -23.49
N VAL A 88 20.00 18.36 -22.29
CA VAL A 88 19.52 19.07 -21.08
C VAL A 88 20.48 20.18 -20.71
N ASN A 89 19.97 21.37 -20.47
CA ASN A 89 20.76 22.49 -19.97
C ASN A 89 20.92 22.36 -18.43
N TYR A 90 21.91 21.61 -17.98
CA TYR A 90 22.19 21.38 -16.55
C TYR A 90 22.41 22.68 -15.77
N ASP A 91 23.11 23.67 -16.35
CA ASP A 91 23.40 24.92 -15.66
C ASP A 91 22.14 25.75 -15.36
N LEU A 92 21.17 25.75 -16.29
CA LEU A 92 19.89 26.42 -16.07
C LEU A 92 19.17 25.80 -14.86
N TYR A 93 19.02 24.48 -14.85
CA TYR A 93 18.25 23.80 -13.80
C TYR A 93 18.95 23.82 -12.45
N ARG A 94 20.29 23.75 -12.40
CA ARG A 94 21.08 23.98 -11.18
C ARG A 94 20.84 25.39 -10.60
N ARG A 95 20.80 26.42 -11.44
CA ARG A 95 20.47 27.80 -10.99
C ARG A 95 19.07 27.92 -10.43
N LEU A 96 18.12 27.12 -10.88
CA LEU A 96 16.78 27.01 -10.29
C LEU A 96 16.79 26.22 -8.98
N GLY A 97 17.94 25.63 -8.61
CA GLY A 97 18.12 24.86 -7.39
C GLY A 97 17.67 23.39 -7.49
N ALA A 98 17.46 22.88 -8.70
CA ALA A 98 17.15 21.46 -8.87
C ALA A 98 18.41 20.61 -8.71
N GLN A 99 18.31 19.50 -7.98
CA GLN A 99 19.35 18.48 -7.82
C GLN A 99 19.14 17.33 -8.81
N PHE A 100 17.90 17.00 -9.08
CA PHE A 100 17.50 15.94 -10.03
C PHE A 100 16.59 16.47 -11.12
N GLY A 101 16.69 15.85 -12.30
CA GLY A 101 15.79 16.10 -13.41
C GLY A 101 15.27 14.80 -14.01
N VAL A 102 13.99 14.78 -14.39
CA VAL A 102 13.38 13.65 -15.10
C VAL A 102 13.08 14.06 -16.52
N ARG A 103 13.64 13.32 -17.49
CA ARG A 103 13.35 13.49 -18.92
C ARG A 103 12.44 12.38 -19.40
N LEU A 104 11.37 12.79 -20.09
CA LEU A 104 10.52 11.90 -20.88
C LEU A 104 10.83 12.15 -22.37
N ALA A 105 11.18 11.12 -23.13
CA ALA A 105 11.46 11.21 -24.55
C ALA A 105 10.70 10.12 -25.32
N GLY A 106 9.89 10.51 -26.30
CA GLY A 106 9.14 9.59 -27.15
C GLY A 106 9.97 9.12 -28.34
N SER A 107 9.86 7.84 -28.70
CA SER A 107 10.37 7.27 -29.92
C SER A 107 9.40 6.21 -30.42
N GLY A 108 8.60 6.55 -31.43
CA GLY A 108 7.50 5.71 -31.90
C GLY A 108 6.46 5.49 -30.78
N ASP A 109 6.20 4.24 -30.46
CA ASP A 109 5.30 3.80 -29.38
C ASP A 109 6.00 3.66 -28.02
N THR A 110 7.27 3.97 -27.95
CA THR A 110 8.08 3.81 -26.74
C THR A 110 8.39 5.16 -26.09
N VAL A 111 8.26 5.24 -24.77
CA VAL A 111 8.72 6.37 -23.98
C VAL A 111 9.92 5.95 -23.16
N LEU A 112 11.02 6.67 -23.36
CA LEU A 112 12.24 6.61 -22.56
C LEU A 112 12.09 7.57 -21.38
N VAL A 113 12.38 7.08 -20.17
CA VAL A 113 12.49 7.89 -18.95
C VAL A 113 13.93 7.88 -18.47
N GLN A 114 14.47 9.05 -18.20
CA GLN A 114 15.84 9.23 -17.73
C GLN A 114 15.83 10.08 -16.45
N LEU A 115 16.56 9.63 -15.45
CA LEU A 115 16.87 10.41 -14.26
C LEU A 115 18.25 11.05 -14.46
N HIS A 116 18.30 12.37 -14.42
CA HIS A 116 19.53 13.15 -14.48
C HIS A 116 19.93 13.59 -13.07
N ASP A 117 21.18 13.37 -12.71
CA ASP A 117 21.83 14.02 -11.59
C ASP A 117 22.40 15.36 -12.10
N LEU A 118 21.81 16.46 -11.66
CA LEU A 118 22.14 17.78 -12.18
C LEU A 118 23.47 18.32 -11.61
N ASP A 119 23.83 17.88 -10.41
CA ASP A 119 25.09 18.27 -9.78
C ASP A 119 26.27 17.55 -10.43
N ALA A 120 26.14 16.24 -10.65
CA ALA A 120 27.13 15.44 -11.36
C ALA A 120 27.16 15.69 -12.88
N GLY A 121 26.08 16.20 -13.47
CA GLY A 121 25.97 16.45 -14.90
C GLY A 121 25.81 15.18 -15.75
N GLU A 122 25.22 14.13 -15.19
CA GLU A 122 25.12 12.81 -15.85
C GLU A 122 23.73 12.18 -15.76
N ILE A 123 23.47 11.17 -16.61
CA ILE A 123 22.29 10.34 -16.53
C ILE A 123 22.56 9.21 -15.53
N ARG A 124 21.85 9.24 -14.40
CA ARG A 124 22.01 8.27 -13.31
C ARG A 124 21.27 6.96 -13.55
N ALA A 125 20.09 7.02 -14.14
CA ALA A 125 19.27 5.85 -14.45
C ALA A 125 18.36 6.10 -15.65
N ARG A 126 17.97 5.03 -16.31
CA ARG A 126 17.03 5.08 -17.46
C ARG A 126 16.24 3.80 -17.57
N THR A 127 15.02 3.93 -18.08
CA THR A 127 14.19 2.81 -18.50
C THR A 127 13.32 3.24 -19.68
N SER A 128 12.77 2.25 -20.40
CA SER A 128 11.82 2.52 -21.48
C SER A 128 10.58 1.62 -21.34
N VAL A 129 9.45 2.13 -21.79
CA VAL A 129 8.19 1.38 -21.76
C VAL A 129 7.43 1.66 -23.06
N VAL A 130 6.78 0.62 -23.59
CA VAL A 130 5.84 0.79 -24.69
C VAL A 130 4.61 1.54 -24.15
N MET A 131 4.36 2.71 -24.72
CA MET A 131 3.22 3.55 -24.38
C MET A 131 2.36 3.76 -25.60
N SER A 132 1.13 3.28 -25.51
CA SER A 132 0.08 3.58 -26.49
C SER A 132 -0.46 5.01 -26.30
N ASP A 133 -1.43 5.37 -27.13
CA ASP A 133 -2.20 6.60 -27.05
C ASP A 133 -2.51 7.00 -25.59
N PRO A 134 -2.38 8.27 -25.20
CA PRO A 134 -2.80 8.79 -23.89
C PRO A 134 -4.26 8.48 -23.50
N MET A 135 -5.12 8.23 -24.49
CA MET A 135 -6.52 7.82 -24.26
C MET A 135 -6.68 6.30 -24.11
N ALA A 136 -5.64 5.51 -24.37
CA ALA A 136 -5.73 4.05 -24.27
C ALA A 136 -5.85 3.57 -22.82
N PRO A 137 -6.61 2.51 -22.58
CA PRO A 137 -6.68 1.86 -21.27
C PRO A 137 -5.28 1.51 -20.75
N GLY A 138 -5.04 1.83 -19.47
CA GLY A 138 -3.79 1.54 -18.80
C GLY A 138 -2.63 2.51 -19.07
N PHE A 139 -2.80 3.56 -19.89
CA PHE A 139 -1.79 4.61 -20.08
C PHE A 139 -1.36 5.21 -18.75
N ARG A 140 -2.33 5.67 -17.94
CA ARG A 140 -2.06 6.28 -16.63
C ARG A 140 -1.26 5.34 -15.73
N MET A 141 -1.70 4.10 -15.61
CA MET A 141 -1.03 3.10 -14.77
C MET A 141 0.42 2.82 -15.22
N ARG A 142 0.71 2.93 -16.52
CA ARG A 142 2.09 2.84 -17.03
C ARG A 142 2.93 4.04 -16.58
N VAL A 143 2.38 5.26 -16.63
CA VAL A 143 3.06 6.46 -16.12
C VAL A 143 3.28 6.38 -14.61
N HIS A 144 2.29 5.94 -13.85
CA HIS A 144 2.40 5.72 -12.41
C HIS A 144 3.56 4.76 -12.05
N ARG A 145 3.71 3.66 -12.82
CA ARG A 145 4.86 2.74 -12.63
C ARG A 145 6.20 3.41 -12.90
N LEU A 146 6.27 4.25 -13.93
CA LEU A 146 7.49 5.00 -14.21
C LEU A 146 7.81 6.01 -13.11
N ALA A 147 6.80 6.65 -12.53
CA ALA A 147 6.98 7.54 -11.39
C ALA A 147 7.50 6.77 -10.16
N ASP A 148 6.92 5.62 -9.86
CA ASP A 148 7.39 4.74 -8.79
C ASP A 148 8.84 4.28 -8.98
N GLU A 149 9.23 4.07 -10.23
CA GLU A 149 10.59 3.70 -10.58
C GLU A 149 11.56 4.87 -10.39
N VAL A 150 11.17 6.09 -10.75
CA VAL A 150 11.94 7.32 -10.47
C VAL A 150 12.12 7.49 -8.96
N VAL A 151 11.06 7.30 -8.18
CA VAL A 151 11.14 7.34 -6.70
C VAL A 151 12.18 6.31 -6.22
N ARG A 152 12.12 5.07 -6.73
CA ARG A 152 13.04 3.99 -6.36
C ARG A 152 14.50 4.33 -6.69
N TRP A 153 14.77 4.95 -7.85
CA TRP A 153 16.13 5.31 -8.25
C TRP A 153 16.79 6.31 -7.30
N VAL A 154 16.00 7.18 -6.70
CA VAL A 154 16.53 8.21 -5.78
C VAL A 154 16.52 7.73 -4.33
N THR A 155 15.47 7.01 -3.90
CA THR A 155 15.26 6.68 -2.49
C THR A 155 15.58 5.23 -2.11
N GLY A 156 15.82 4.37 -3.10
CA GLY A 156 16.02 2.93 -2.91
C GLY A 156 14.72 2.14 -2.76
N THR A 157 13.59 2.78 -2.46
CA THR A 157 12.26 2.15 -2.33
C THR A 157 11.32 2.72 -3.39
N PRO A 158 10.51 1.88 -4.05
CA PRO A 158 9.56 2.37 -5.06
C PRO A 158 8.44 3.18 -4.40
N GLY A 159 7.84 4.10 -5.18
CA GLY A 159 6.64 4.84 -4.78
C GLY A 159 5.39 3.96 -4.70
N TYR A 160 4.23 4.59 -4.57
CA TYR A 160 2.92 3.94 -4.50
C TYR A 160 1.95 4.38 -5.61
N ALA A 161 2.41 5.21 -6.55
CA ALA A 161 1.55 5.77 -7.59
C ALA A 161 0.85 4.69 -8.41
N ALA A 162 1.55 3.57 -8.72
CA ALA A 162 0.98 2.43 -9.44
C ALA A 162 0.10 1.57 -8.54
N SER A 163 -0.88 2.17 -7.90
CA SER A 163 -1.87 1.51 -7.04
C SER A 163 -3.24 2.16 -7.16
N SER A 164 -4.25 1.54 -6.58
CA SER A 164 -5.64 2.03 -6.61
C SER A 164 -6.27 1.88 -5.22
N LEU A 165 -7.31 2.66 -4.96
CA LEU A 165 -8.15 2.51 -3.78
C LEU A 165 -9.53 2.01 -4.19
N VAL A 166 -10.05 1.01 -3.48
CA VAL A 166 -11.45 0.63 -3.51
C VAL A 166 -12.12 1.18 -2.24
N TYR A 167 -13.35 1.65 -2.35
CA TYR A 167 -14.09 2.20 -1.22
C TYR A 167 -15.61 2.04 -1.41
N VAL A 168 -16.37 2.28 -0.36
CA VAL A 168 -17.82 2.28 -0.43
C VAL A 168 -18.33 3.72 -0.59
N GLY A 169 -19.03 3.97 -1.71
CA GLY A 169 -19.74 5.22 -1.99
C GLY A 169 -21.12 4.96 -2.58
N ARG A 170 -22.18 5.64 -2.10
CA ARG A 170 -23.58 5.42 -2.55
C ARG A 170 -24.02 3.95 -2.50
N LYS A 171 -23.65 3.23 -1.44
CA LYS A 171 -23.99 1.79 -1.24
C LYS A 171 -23.41 0.84 -2.30
N ARG A 172 -22.36 1.23 -3.02
CA ARG A 172 -21.68 0.37 -3.99
C ARG A 172 -20.16 0.49 -3.85
N LEU A 173 -19.44 -0.48 -4.38
CA LEU A 173 -17.99 -0.38 -4.50
C LEU A 173 -17.63 0.62 -5.59
N GLN A 174 -16.69 1.48 -5.28
CA GLN A 174 -16.05 2.42 -6.19
C GLN A 174 -14.55 2.15 -6.20
N ILE A 175 -13.91 2.43 -7.32
CA ILE A 175 -12.45 2.37 -7.45
C ILE A 175 -11.93 3.66 -8.06
N LEU A 176 -10.74 4.08 -7.63
CA LEU A 176 -9.99 5.20 -8.21
C LEU A 176 -8.49 4.93 -8.13
N ASP A 177 -7.71 5.64 -8.96
CA ASP A 177 -6.26 5.59 -8.90
C ASP A 177 -5.73 6.30 -7.64
N SER A 178 -4.52 5.99 -7.23
CA SER A 178 -3.87 6.56 -6.03
C SER A 178 -3.80 8.09 -6.02
N ASP A 179 -3.85 8.73 -7.21
CA ASP A 179 -3.88 10.18 -7.37
C ASP A 179 -5.29 10.81 -7.37
N GLY A 180 -6.32 9.97 -7.15
CA GLY A 180 -7.72 10.39 -7.10
C GLY A 180 -8.43 10.44 -8.45
N TYR A 181 -7.79 10.01 -9.53
CA TYR A 181 -8.39 9.99 -10.87
C TYR A 181 -9.10 8.66 -11.18
N GLY A 182 -9.92 8.65 -12.24
CA GLY A 182 -10.52 7.42 -12.77
C GLY A 182 -11.61 6.80 -11.87
N ASN A 183 -12.27 7.63 -11.03
CA ASN A 183 -13.32 7.12 -10.16
C ASN A 183 -14.46 6.48 -10.94
N ARG A 184 -14.77 5.21 -10.66
CA ARG A 184 -15.84 4.45 -11.30
C ARG A 184 -16.42 3.37 -10.38
N PRO A 185 -17.69 3.00 -10.57
CA PRO A 185 -18.31 1.90 -9.82
C PRO A 185 -17.77 0.53 -10.27
N LEU A 186 -17.66 -0.38 -9.31
CA LEU A 186 -17.36 -1.81 -9.54
C LEU A 186 -18.62 -2.69 -9.38
N THR A 187 -19.62 -2.22 -8.61
CA THR A 187 -20.87 -2.96 -8.39
C THR A 187 -22.09 -2.11 -8.78
N GLY A 188 -23.24 -2.76 -8.98
CA GLY A 188 -24.51 -2.09 -9.22
C GLY A 188 -24.95 -1.21 -8.05
N SER A 189 -25.97 -0.35 -8.28
CA SER A 189 -26.46 0.64 -7.31
C SER A 189 -27.40 0.07 -6.25
N ASP A 190 -27.86 -1.13 -6.44
CA ASP A 190 -28.87 -1.84 -5.63
C ASP A 190 -28.26 -2.80 -4.59
N GLN A 191 -26.94 -2.81 -4.48
CA GLN A 191 -26.22 -3.68 -3.58
C GLN A 191 -25.77 -2.93 -2.33
N ASP A 192 -26.23 -3.37 -1.15
CA ASP A 192 -25.69 -2.85 0.11
C ASP A 192 -24.39 -3.58 0.43
N VAL A 193 -23.25 -2.90 0.22
CA VAL A 193 -21.91 -3.48 0.31
C VAL A 193 -21.06 -2.77 1.36
N LEU A 194 -20.18 -3.53 2.02
CA LEU A 194 -19.25 -3.02 3.04
C LEU A 194 -17.90 -3.71 2.97
N SER A 195 -16.91 -3.09 3.61
CA SER A 195 -15.58 -3.65 3.93
C SER A 195 -14.90 -4.34 2.74
N PRO A 196 -14.68 -3.62 1.62
CA PRO A 196 -13.90 -4.18 0.53
C PRO A 196 -12.43 -4.30 0.97
N VAL A 197 -11.78 -5.40 0.57
CA VAL A 197 -10.34 -5.62 0.80
C VAL A 197 -9.72 -6.23 -0.45
N TRP A 198 -8.57 -5.69 -0.85
CA TRP A 198 -7.78 -6.22 -1.96
C TRP A 198 -7.11 -7.54 -1.61
N SER A 199 -7.03 -8.44 -2.57
CA SER A 199 -6.15 -9.60 -2.48
C SER A 199 -4.68 -9.18 -2.62
N PRO A 200 -3.73 -9.93 -2.01
CA PRO A 200 -2.31 -9.58 -2.04
C PRO A 200 -1.71 -9.47 -3.44
N GLU A 201 -2.25 -10.22 -4.40
CA GLU A 201 -1.85 -10.16 -5.81
C GLU A 201 -2.50 -9.03 -6.62
N GLY A 202 -3.43 -8.25 -6.01
CA GLY A 202 -4.10 -7.12 -6.65
C GLY A 202 -5.07 -7.48 -7.77
N ARG A 203 -5.57 -8.72 -7.81
CA ARG A 203 -6.46 -9.22 -8.89
C ARG A 203 -7.88 -9.50 -8.45
N ARG A 204 -8.11 -9.57 -7.14
CA ARG A 204 -9.41 -9.86 -6.54
C ARG A 204 -9.73 -8.85 -5.46
N ILE A 205 -11.02 -8.68 -5.20
CA ILE A 205 -11.54 -7.91 -4.06
C ILE A 205 -12.52 -8.80 -3.32
N VAL A 206 -12.37 -8.98 -2.01
CA VAL A 206 -13.40 -9.52 -1.15
C VAL A 206 -14.19 -8.37 -0.54
N TYR A 207 -15.50 -8.52 -0.45
CA TYR A 207 -16.38 -7.55 0.21
C TYR A 207 -17.59 -8.24 0.83
N THR A 208 -18.25 -7.55 1.75
CA THR A 208 -19.51 -8.00 2.33
C THR A 208 -20.69 -7.48 1.52
N ARG A 209 -21.61 -8.35 1.13
CA ARG A 209 -22.93 -8.00 0.59
C ARG A 209 -23.99 -8.28 1.63
N PHE A 210 -24.83 -7.28 1.90
CA PHE A 210 -26.00 -7.45 2.76
C PHE A 210 -27.24 -7.65 1.90
N GLU A 211 -28.04 -8.64 2.28
CA GLU A 211 -29.28 -8.99 1.63
C GLU A 211 -30.20 -9.63 2.67
N GLU A 212 -31.43 -9.12 2.84
CA GLU A 212 -32.44 -9.66 3.78
C GLU A 212 -31.93 -9.90 5.20
N GLY A 213 -31.11 -8.97 5.72
CA GLY A 213 -30.54 -9.06 7.08
C GLY A 213 -29.41 -10.07 7.24
N LYS A 214 -28.93 -10.67 6.14
CA LYS A 214 -27.76 -11.56 6.10
C LYS A 214 -26.57 -10.84 5.50
N GLY A 215 -25.38 -11.11 6.01
CA GLY A 215 -24.11 -10.66 5.44
C GLY A 215 -23.36 -11.84 4.82
N SER A 216 -23.04 -11.78 3.53
CA SER A 216 -22.25 -12.79 2.84
C SER A 216 -20.99 -12.20 2.22
N LEU A 217 -19.90 -12.95 2.22
CA LEU A 217 -18.65 -12.54 1.58
C LEU A 217 -18.70 -12.86 0.08
N GLN A 218 -18.39 -11.84 -0.70
CA GLN A 218 -18.33 -11.91 -2.15
C GLN A 218 -16.86 -11.76 -2.59
N LEU A 219 -16.39 -12.63 -3.46
CA LEU A 219 -15.08 -12.58 -4.08
C LEU A 219 -15.22 -12.15 -5.54
N MET A 220 -14.80 -10.93 -5.84
CA MET A 220 -14.82 -10.34 -7.18
C MET A 220 -13.46 -10.56 -7.88
N PHE A 221 -13.51 -11.01 -9.13
CA PHE A 221 -12.34 -11.13 -10.01
C PHE A 221 -12.31 -9.93 -10.96
N LEU A 222 -11.30 -9.08 -10.81
CA LEU A 222 -11.24 -7.79 -11.52
C LEU A 222 -11.09 -7.92 -13.04
N ALA A 223 -10.41 -8.96 -13.51
CA ALA A 223 -10.21 -9.18 -14.95
C ALA A 223 -11.51 -9.52 -15.71
N SER A 224 -12.43 -10.24 -15.07
CA SER A 224 -13.70 -10.64 -15.67
C SER A 224 -14.90 -9.84 -15.17
N GLY A 225 -14.75 -9.12 -14.05
CA GLY A 225 -15.87 -8.52 -13.31
C GLY A 225 -16.80 -9.54 -12.63
N SER A 226 -16.49 -10.83 -12.74
CA SER A 226 -17.33 -11.88 -12.12
C SER A 226 -17.19 -11.91 -10.60
N THR A 227 -18.25 -12.33 -9.93
CA THR A 227 -18.31 -12.41 -8.47
C THR A 227 -18.80 -13.79 -8.04
N VAL A 228 -18.16 -14.35 -7.02
CA VAL A 228 -18.52 -15.64 -6.41
C VAL A 228 -18.78 -15.44 -4.92
N THR A 229 -19.91 -15.94 -4.42
CA THR A 229 -20.18 -15.98 -2.98
C THR A 229 -19.32 -17.05 -2.31
N VAL A 230 -18.62 -16.71 -1.23
CA VAL A 230 -17.90 -17.69 -0.40
C VAL A 230 -18.93 -18.60 0.28
N PRO A 231 -19.02 -19.89 -0.07
CA PRO A 231 -20.15 -20.77 0.32
C PRO A 231 -20.35 -20.84 1.83
N ALA A 232 -19.28 -20.86 2.58
CA ALA A 232 -19.29 -20.88 4.04
C ALA A 232 -19.99 -19.68 4.70
N THR A 233 -20.25 -18.61 3.94
CA THR A 233 -20.83 -17.35 4.44
C THR A 233 -22.25 -17.09 3.92
N ARG A 234 -22.89 -18.07 3.32
CA ARG A 234 -24.26 -17.94 2.77
C ARG A 234 -25.35 -17.79 3.84
N SER A 235 -25.04 -18.16 5.08
CA SER A 235 -25.96 -18.03 6.22
C SER A 235 -25.37 -17.20 7.33
N GLY A 236 -26.21 -16.52 8.10
CA GLY A 236 -25.80 -15.65 9.21
C GLY A 236 -25.26 -14.30 8.76
N LEU A 237 -24.67 -13.58 9.70
CA LEU A 237 -24.06 -12.27 9.47
C LEU A 237 -22.53 -12.44 9.42
N ASN A 238 -21.97 -12.36 8.22
CA ASN A 238 -20.53 -12.47 7.98
C ASN A 238 -20.02 -11.18 7.33
N TYR A 239 -18.93 -10.60 7.84
CA TYR A 239 -18.42 -9.32 7.37
C TYR A 239 -16.93 -9.11 7.73
N ALA A 240 -16.35 -8.01 7.28
CA ALA A 240 -14.99 -7.56 7.56
C ALA A 240 -13.95 -8.67 7.36
N ALA A 241 -13.83 -9.14 6.12
CA ALA A 241 -12.85 -10.16 5.75
C ALA A 241 -11.46 -9.56 5.51
N ALA A 242 -10.41 -10.37 5.72
CA ALA A 242 -9.03 -10.08 5.36
C ALA A 242 -8.41 -11.30 4.68
N PHE A 243 -7.65 -11.08 3.60
CA PHE A 243 -6.88 -12.15 2.97
C PHE A 243 -5.64 -12.51 3.80
N SER A 244 -5.29 -13.81 3.81
CA SER A 244 -3.94 -14.22 4.16
C SER A 244 -2.93 -13.70 3.13
N PRO A 245 -1.66 -13.43 3.49
CA PRO A 245 -0.68 -12.86 2.55
C PRO A 245 -0.39 -13.72 1.31
N ASP A 246 -0.61 -15.03 1.41
CA ASP A 246 -0.52 -15.97 0.28
C ASP A 246 -1.78 -16.00 -0.60
N GLY A 247 -2.82 -15.26 -0.22
CA GLY A 247 -4.09 -15.17 -0.94
C GLY A 247 -4.95 -16.44 -0.94
N ARG A 248 -4.64 -17.43 -0.06
CA ARG A 248 -5.32 -18.74 -0.05
C ARG A 248 -6.43 -18.85 0.99
N ALA A 249 -6.43 -17.99 2.00
CA ALA A 249 -7.43 -18.00 3.05
C ALA A 249 -8.03 -16.61 3.27
N LEU A 250 -9.21 -16.57 3.89
CA LEU A 250 -9.82 -15.39 4.47
C LEU A 250 -10.02 -15.59 5.96
N ALA A 251 -9.62 -14.63 6.76
CA ALA A 251 -10.15 -14.43 8.11
C ALA A 251 -11.34 -13.48 8.01
N PHE A 252 -12.41 -13.72 8.77
CA PHE A 252 -13.62 -12.90 8.71
C PHE A 252 -14.38 -12.92 10.02
N THR A 253 -15.21 -11.94 10.22
CA THR A 253 -16.09 -11.80 11.37
C THR A 253 -17.42 -12.52 11.10
N ARG A 254 -17.90 -13.31 12.06
CA ARG A 254 -19.22 -13.95 12.03
C ARG A 254 -19.95 -13.74 13.36
N SER A 255 -21.19 -13.24 13.28
CA SER A 255 -22.07 -13.16 14.43
C SER A 255 -22.76 -14.48 14.71
N GLY A 256 -22.86 -14.85 15.99
CA GLY A 256 -23.54 -16.05 16.49
C GLY A 256 -24.35 -15.74 17.76
N GLU A 257 -24.97 -16.75 18.37
CA GLU A 257 -25.85 -16.59 19.54
C GLU A 257 -25.13 -16.09 20.79
N GLY A 258 -23.80 -16.28 20.89
CA GLY A 258 -22.99 -15.90 22.06
C GLY A 258 -22.12 -14.67 21.88
N GLY A 259 -22.23 -13.94 20.78
CA GLY A 259 -21.36 -12.83 20.38
C GLY A 259 -20.81 -12.99 18.98
N THR A 260 -19.80 -12.19 18.70
CA THR A 260 -19.18 -12.18 17.38
C THR A 260 -17.74 -12.72 17.44
N ASP A 261 -17.38 -13.62 16.52
CA ASP A 261 -16.08 -14.26 16.52
C ASP A 261 -15.38 -14.19 15.16
N ILE A 262 -14.06 -14.38 15.19
CA ILE A 262 -13.23 -14.49 14.01
C ILE A 262 -13.22 -15.95 13.53
N TYR A 263 -13.47 -16.12 12.26
CA TYR A 263 -13.39 -17.39 11.55
C TYR A 263 -12.38 -17.31 10.42
N ARG A 264 -11.86 -18.45 10.01
CA ARG A 264 -10.98 -18.62 8.85
C ARG A 264 -11.60 -19.60 7.88
N VAL A 265 -11.48 -19.35 6.58
CA VAL A 265 -11.89 -20.26 5.51
C VAL A 265 -10.81 -20.34 4.45
N ASN A 266 -10.53 -21.54 3.92
CA ASN A 266 -9.69 -21.70 2.73
C ASN A 266 -10.53 -21.36 1.49
N ILE A 267 -10.06 -20.41 0.68
CA ILE A 267 -10.79 -19.95 -0.52
C ILE A 267 -10.32 -20.63 -1.80
N ALA A 268 -9.22 -21.36 -1.81
CA ALA A 268 -8.81 -22.17 -2.95
C ALA A 268 -9.79 -23.32 -3.18
N ASP A 269 -10.17 -24.00 -2.08
CA ASP A 269 -11.10 -25.13 -2.09
C ASP A 269 -12.50 -24.75 -1.60
N MET A 270 -12.69 -23.49 -1.17
CA MET A 270 -13.92 -22.97 -0.55
C MET A 270 -14.41 -23.82 0.66
N CYS A 271 -13.47 -24.40 1.40
CA CYS A 271 -13.74 -25.32 2.50
C CYS A 271 -13.07 -24.93 3.82
N CYS A 272 -13.18 -25.83 4.78
CA CYS A 272 -12.36 -25.90 5.98
C CYS A 272 -12.52 -24.66 6.86
N VAL A 273 -13.79 -24.34 7.21
CA VAL A 273 -14.09 -23.24 8.13
C VAL A 273 -13.63 -23.58 9.53
N GLN A 274 -12.78 -22.74 10.08
CA GLN A 274 -12.25 -22.84 11.43
C GLN A 274 -12.64 -21.60 12.24
N ARG A 275 -13.12 -21.78 13.46
CA ARG A 275 -13.33 -20.69 14.42
C ARG A 275 -12.04 -20.43 15.14
N LEU A 276 -11.52 -19.20 15.08
CA LEU A 276 -10.23 -18.79 15.66
C LEU A 276 -10.39 -18.19 17.08
N THR A 277 -11.52 -17.52 17.33
CA THR A 277 -11.81 -16.97 18.66
C THR A 277 -13.04 -17.60 19.24
N VAL A 278 -13.06 -17.78 20.56
CA VAL A 278 -14.22 -18.29 21.32
C VAL A 278 -14.38 -17.41 22.52
N SER A 279 -15.30 -16.46 22.44
CA SER A 279 -15.60 -15.57 23.56
C SER A 279 -17.07 -15.66 23.91
N ARG A 280 -17.38 -15.96 25.17
CA ARG A 280 -18.72 -15.77 25.69
C ARG A 280 -18.88 -14.30 26.07
N PHE A 281 -19.92 -13.65 25.56
CA PHE A 281 -20.29 -12.26 25.89
C PHE A 281 -19.25 -11.18 25.45
N ALA A 282 -18.41 -11.49 24.49
CA ALA A 282 -17.48 -10.51 23.89
C ALA A 282 -17.58 -10.58 22.38
N ASP A 283 -17.33 -9.44 21.72
CA ASP A 283 -17.22 -9.34 20.28
C ASP A 283 -15.75 -9.35 19.87
N ASN A 284 -15.43 -10.14 18.82
CA ASN A 284 -14.14 -10.20 18.15
C ASN A 284 -14.37 -9.85 16.68
N LEU A 285 -13.81 -8.72 16.23
CA LEU A 285 -14.18 -8.04 14.98
C LEU A 285 -12.96 -7.67 14.15
N SER A 286 -13.18 -7.46 12.84
CA SER A 286 -12.24 -6.79 11.95
C SER A 286 -10.82 -7.38 11.98
N PRO A 287 -10.67 -8.67 11.64
CA PRO A 287 -9.36 -9.31 11.59
C PRO A 287 -8.51 -8.74 10.45
N THR A 288 -7.19 -8.68 10.65
CA THR A 288 -6.20 -8.36 9.63
C THR A 288 -4.93 -9.18 9.84
N TYR A 289 -4.40 -9.79 8.77
CA TYR A 289 -3.17 -10.57 8.83
C TYR A 289 -1.94 -9.68 8.87
N SER A 290 -0.91 -10.11 9.62
CA SER A 290 0.44 -9.60 9.43
C SER A 290 1.00 -9.99 8.07
N PRO A 291 1.92 -9.21 7.46
CA PRO A 291 2.45 -9.50 6.13
C PRO A 291 3.20 -10.83 6.00
N ASP A 292 3.76 -11.33 7.10
CA ASP A 292 4.39 -12.66 7.20
C ASP A 292 3.38 -13.81 7.34
N GLY A 293 2.08 -13.49 7.56
CA GLY A 293 1.01 -14.46 7.76
C GLY A 293 1.00 -15.16 9.10
N GLY A 294 1.94 -14.84 9.99
CA GLY A 294 2.10 -15.51 11.28
C GLY A 294 1.09 -15.07 12.33
N ARG A 295 0.54 -13.84 12.20
CA ARG A 295 -0.34 -13.24 13.20
C ARG A 295 -1.58 -12.62 12.57
N ILE A 296 -2.61 -12.43 13.43
CA ILE A 296 -3.84 -11.71 13.10
C ILE A 296 -4.08 -10.66 14.18
N ALA A 297 -4.17 -9.39 13.80
CA ALA A 297 -4.67 -8.34 14.68
C ALA A 297 -6.20 -8.24 14.51
N PHE A 298 -6.91 -7.94 15.59
CA PHE A 298 -8.35 -7.86 15.60
C PHE A 298 -8.85 -6.95 16.74
N VAL A 299 -10.11 -6.56 16.67
CA VAL A 299 -10.78 -5.83 17.75
C VAL A 299 -11.43 -6.81 18.71
N SER A 300 -11.30 -6.60 20.02
CA SER A 300 -12.04 -7.38 21.02
C SER A 300 -12.60 -6.52 22.13
N THR A 301 -13.81 -6.88 22.60
CA THR A 301 -14.48 -6.25 23.76
C THR A 301 -14.31 -7.04 25.06
N ARG A 302 -13.44 -8.07 25.09
CA ARG A 302 -13.28 -9.00 26.23
C ARG A 302 -12.85 -8.34 27.54
N ALA A 303 -12.19 -7.20 27.47
CA ALA A 303 -11.76 -6.42 28.63
C ALA A 303 -12.59 -5.14 28.84
N GLY A 304 -13.77 -5.02 28.22
CA GLY A 304 -14.64 -3.86 28.29
C GLY A 304 -14.70 -3.10 26.96
N PRO A 305 -14.31 -1.82 26.87
CA PRO A 305 -14.33 -1.08 25.60
C PRO A 305 -13.49 -1.76 24.52
N PRO A 306 -13.90 -1.67 23.23
CA PRO A 306 -13.16 -2.27 22.12
C PRO A 306 -11.70 -1.88 22.09
N GLN A 307 -10.79 -2.87 21.99
CA GLN A 307 -9.34 -2.70 21.94
C GLN A 307 -8.73 -3.58 20.84
N ILE A 308 -7.51 -3.23 20.41
CA ILE A 308 -6.76 -4.01 19.42
C ILE A 308 -6.01 -5.14 20.15
N TYR A 309 -6.32 -6.37 19.76
CA TYR A 309 -5.66 -7.60 20.18
C TYR A 309 -4.88 -8.20 19.02
N VAL A 310 -3.95 -9.07 19.32
CA VAL A 310 -3.23 -9.89 18.35
C VAL A 310 -3.28 -11.35 18.80
N MET A 311 -3.27 -12.26 17.81
CA MET A 311 -3.17 -13.70 18.00
C MET A 311 -2.28 -14.33 16.96
N SER A 312 -1.81 -15.55 17.22
CA SER A 312 -1.22 -16.41 16.19
C SER A 312 -2.27 -16.73 15.10
N ALA A 313 -1.85 -16.98 13.87
CA ALA A 313 -2.77 -17.20 12.73
C ALA A 313 -3.67 -18.44 12.87
N ASP A 314 -3.36 -19.32 13.81
CA ASP A 314 -4.17 -20.50 14.18
C ASP A 314 -5.21 -20.20 15.29
N GLY A 315 -5.21 -18.99 15.85
CA GLY A 315 -6.12 -18.54 16.91
C GLY A 315 -5.55 -18.64 18.32
N THR A 316 -4.32 -19.12 18.51
CA THR A 316 -3.63 -19.17 19.82
C THR A 316 -2.98 -17.85 20.21
N ASP A 317 -2.41 -17.76 21.39
CA ASP A 317 -1.59 -16.65 21.92
C ASP A 317 -2.27 -15.27 21.80
N GLN A 318 -3.53 -15.19 22.23
CA GLN A 318 -4.31 -13.96 22.13
C GLN A 318 -3.92 -12.97 23.22
N GLU A 319 -3.34 -11.83 22.83
CA GLU A 319 -2.89 -10.79 23.76
C GLU A 319 -3.35 -9.37 23.33
N LEU A 320 -3.37 -8.45 24.27
CA LEU A 320 -3.64 -7.03 24.01
C LEU A 320 -2.44 -6.42 23.25
N LEU A 321 -2.67 -5.93 22.04
CA LEU A 321 -1.60 -5.36 21.21
C LEU A 321 -1.33 -3.88 21.54
N ALA A 322 -2.38 -3.06 21.57
CA ALA A 322 -2.28 -1.62 21.81
C ALA A 322 -2.92 -1.28 23.16
N SER A 323 -2.09 -1.14 24.20
CA SER A 323 -2.55 -0.66 25.50
C SER A 323 -2.78 0.85 25.51
N PHE A 324 -3.56 1.31 26.46
CA PHE A 324 -3.64 2.74 26.79
C PHE A 324 -2.49 3.16 27.70
N ASP A 325 -2.08 4.42 27.59
CA ASP A 325 -1.38 5.07 28.68
C ASP A 325 -2.29 5.13 29.91
N PHE A 326 -1.70 5.10 31.10
CA PHE A 326 -2.45 5.10 32.36
C PHE A 326 -3.42 6.29 32.38
N GLY A 327 -4.70 6.01 32.63
CA GLY A 327 -5.77 7.02 32.66
C GLY A 327 -6.37 7.40 31.30
N ALA A 328 -5.84 6.95 30.17
CA ALA A 328 -6.46 7.16 28.87
C ALA A 328 -7.64 6.21 28.68
N THR A 329 -8.76 6.73 28.18
CA THR A 329 -9.97 5.96 27.86
C THR A 329 -10.32 6.14 26.39
N GLY A 330 -10.97 5.16 25.79
CA GLY A 330 -11.44 5.23 24.41
C GLY A 330 -11.52 3.85 23.77
N SER A 331 -12.29 3.75 22.69
CA SER A 331 -12.44 2.53 21.92
C SER A 331 -11.54 2.58 20.68
N SER A 332 -10.88 1.48 20.39
CA SER A 332 -9.97 1.32 19.23
C SER A 332 -10.57 0.33 18.24
N PHE A 333 -10.52 0.65 16.93
CA PHE A 333 -11.13 -0.13 15.86
C PHE A 333 -10.28 -0.18 14.61
N ALA A 334 -10.64 -1.12 13.69
CA ALA A 334 -10.11 -1.28 12.35
C ALA A 334 -8.58 -1.27 12.30
N PRO A 335 -7.92 -2.26 12.94
CA PRO A 335 -6.47 -2.40 12.81
C PRO A 335 -6.07 -2.75 11.39
N GLU A 336 -4.94 -2.21 10.92
CA GLU A 336 -4.31 -2.61 9.64
C GLU A 336 -2.79 -2.60 9.79
N TRP A 337 -2.14 -3.69 9.38
CA TRP A 337 -0.71 -3.83 9.39
C TRP A 337 -0.06 -3.01 8.28
N SER A 338 1.07 -2.37 8.57
CA SER A 338 1.92 -1.81 7.50
C SER A 338 2.46 -2.93 6.61
N PRO A 339 2.72 -2.67 5.32
CA PRO A 339 3.20 -3.67 4.37
C PRO A 339 4.53 -4.35 4.77
N ASP A 340 5.36 -3.67 5.56
CA ASP A 340 6.61 -4.18 6.11
C ASP A 340 6.44 -4.92 7.45
N GLY A 341 5.25 -4.89 8.03
CA GLY A 341 4.93 -5.53 9.31
C GLY A 341 5.48 -4.84 10.54
N SER A 342 6.06 -3.65 10.42
CA SER A 342 6.67 -2.92 11.55
C SER A 342 5.66 -2.13 12.37
N GLN A 343 4.50 -1.79 11.80
CA GLN A 343 3.51 -0.91 12.41
C GLN A 343 2.08 -1.45 12.24
N VAL A 344 1.17 -0.98 13.11
CA VAL A 344 -0.28 -1.19 12.97
C VAL A 344 -0.99 0.16 13.04
N ALA A 345 -1.73 0.50 12.00
CA ALA A 345 -2.64 1.65 11.98
C ALA A 345 -4.00 1.25 12.55
N PHE A 346 -4.68 2.15 13.22
CA PHE A 346 -6.03 1.96 13.75
C PHE A 346 -6.68 3.32 14.02
N HIS A 347 -7.98 3.36 14.23
CA HIS A 347 -8.61 4.56 14.74
C HIS A 347 -9.07 4.38 16.19
N ARG A 348 -8.90 5.44 16.99
CA ARG A 348 -9.25 5.48 18.41
C ARG A 348 -10.12 6.69 18.71
N ALA A 349 -11.09 6.53 19.60
CA ALA A 349 -11.91 7.62 20.09
C ALA A 349 -11.10 8.49 21.06
N VAL A 350 -11.02 9.79 20.75
CA VAL A 350 -10.41 10.83 21.58
C VAL A 350 -11.44 11.95 21.69
N GLU A 351 -11.86 12.30 22.90
CA GLU A 351 -12.86 13.36 23.14
C GLU A 351 -14.14 13.20 22.30
N GLY A 352 -14.61 11.95 22.15
CA GLY A 352 -15.81 11.60 21.38
C GLY A 352 -15.65 11.61 19.85
N ARG A 353 -14.44 11.82 19.33
CA ARG A 353 -14.14 11.77 17.89
C ARG A 353 -13.08 10.73 17.60
N PHE A 354 -13.24 10.00 16.50
CA PHE A 354 -12.19 9.09 16.06
C PHE A 354 -11.03 9.86 15.44
N GLN A 355 -9.82 9.40 15.76
CA GLN A 355 -8.56 9.87 15.20
C GLN A 355 -7.72 8.67 14.74
N ILE A 356 -6.86 8.87 13.75
CA ILE A 356 -5.94 7.84 13.26
C ILE A 356 -4.69 7.81 14.15
N PHE A 357 -4.33 6.61 14.54
CA PHE A 357 -3.14 6.28 15.32
C PHE A 357 -2.31 5.22 14.61
N VAL A 358 -1.03 5.22 14.91
CA VAL A 358 -0.09 4.17 14.51
C VAL A 358 0.66 3.68 15.74
N LEU A 359 0.69 2.37 15.91
CA LEU A 359 1.52 1.66 16.89
C LEU A 359 2.78 1.17 16.19
N ASP A 360 3.94 1.55 16.66
CA ASP A 360 5.22 0.95 16.30
C ASP A 360 5.44 -0.30 17.16
N LEU A 361 5.64 -1.45 16.53
CA LEU A 361 5.68 -2.74 17.23
C LEU A 361 6.99 -2.99 17.96
N ALA A 362 8.09 -2.43 17.48
CA ALA A 362 9.39 -2.60 18.12
C ALA A 362 9.49 -1.78 19.42
N SER A 363 9.10 -0.51 19.35
CA SER A 363 9.16 0.42 20.48
C SER A 363 7.90 0.39 21.38
N ARG A 364 6.82 -0.23 20.93
CA ARG A 364 5.48 -0.21 21.55
C ARG A 364 4.88 1.20 21.71
N ARG A 365 5.39 2.18 20.96
CA ARG A 365 4.91 3.56 21.01
C ARG A 365 3.71 3.75 20.12
N VAL A 366 2.67 4.37 20.67
CA VAL A 366 1.46 4.78 19.95
C VAL A 366 1.58 6.26 19.61
N ARG A 367 1.40 6.62 18.33
CA ARG A 367 1.45 8.00 17.85
C ARG A 367 0.14 8.36 17.16
N GLN A 368 -0.46 9.48 17.58
CA GLN A 368 -1.63 10.06 16.92
C GLN A 368 -1.20 10.80 15.65
N LEU A 369 -1.86 10.53 14.52
CA LEU A 369 -1.57 11.15 13.23
C LEU A 369 -2.51 12.30 12.88
N THR A 370 -3.75 12.27 13.38
CA THR A 370 -4.79 13.24 13.01
C THR A 370 -5.44 13.86 14.25
N SER A 371 -5.91 15.12 14.13
CA SER A 371 -6.57 15.84 15.21
C SER A 371 -7.82 16.62 14.78
N ALA A 372 -7.92 16.99 13.51
CA ALA A 372 -9.02 17.80 13.00
C ALA A 372 -10.13 16.97 12.37
N GLY A 373 -11.39 17.18 12.80
CA GLY A 373 -12.54 16.44 12.32
C GLY A 373 -12.67 15.04 12.95
N ARG A 374 -13.48 14.18 12.33
CA ARG A 374 -13.56 12.74 12.65
C ARG A 374 -12.81 11.98 11.57
N ASN A 375 -11.88 11.13 11.97
CA ASN A 375 -10.99 10.39 11.10
C ASN A 375 -11.07 8.91 11.43
N GLU A 376 -11.36 8.07 10.41
CA GLU A 376 -11.60 6.63 10.60
C GLU A 376 -11.20 5.83 9.36
N ASP A 377 -11.20 4.50 9.46
CA ASP A 377 -10.97 3.56 8.38
C ASP A 377 -9.62 3.82 7.65
N ALA A 378 -8.52 3.76 8.40
CA ALA A 378 -7.18 3.89 7.86
C ALA A 378 -6.81 2.68 6.99
N THR A 379 -6.09 2.91 5.88
CA THR A 379 -5.49 1.85 5.05
C THR A 379 -4.12 2.28 4.53
N TRP A 380 -3.14 1.37 4.62
CA TRP A 380 -1.76 1.64 4.22
C TRP A 380 -1.59 1.64 2.70
N ALA A 381 -0.83 2.60 2.19
CA ALA A 381 -0.28 2.54 0.85
C ALA A 381 0.82 1.46 0.76
N PRO A 382 1.07 0.89 -0.44
CA PRO A 382 2.05 -0.17 -0.61
C PRO A 382 3.52 0.26 -0.40
N ASP A 383 3.79 1.54 -0.18
CA ASP A 383 5.12 2.05 0.20
C ASP A 383 5.39 1.99 1.72
N GLY A 384 4.39 1.63 2.52
CA GLY A 384 4.50 1.54 3.98
C GLY A 384 4.67 2.88 4.70
N ARG A 385 4.46 4.00 4.00
CA ARG A 385 4.65 5.35 4.53
C ARG A 385 3.36 6.18 4.51
N HIS A 386 2.56 6.04 3.46
CA HIS A 386 1.32 6.78 3.33
C HIS A 386 0.13 5.99 3.85
N ILE A 387 -0.83 6.69 4.44
CA ILE A 387 -2.10 6.13 4.90
C ILE A 387 -3.24 6.93 4.27
N ALA A 388 -4.16 6.22 3.57
CA ALA A 388 -5.46 6.78 3.24
C ALA A 388 -6.43 6.56 4.38
N TYR A 389 -7.34 7.50 4.60
CA TYR A 389 -8.35 7.44 5.65
C TYR A 389 -9.57 8.28 5.28
N VAL A 390 -10.67 8.02 5.94
CA VAL A 390 -11.89 8.81 5.81
C VAL A 390 -11.88 9.95 6.81
N SER A 391 -12.08 11.19 6.33
CA SER A 391 -12.15 12.37 7.22
C SER A 391 -13.37 13.23 6.93
N SER A 392 -13.98 13.76 7.99
CA SER A 392 -15.06 14.76 7.91
C SER A 392 -14.58 16.21 8.01
N ARG A 393 -13.26 16.46 7.98
CA ARG A 393 -12.68 17.81 8.15
C ARG A 393 -13.14 18.84 7.14
N SER A 394 -13.55 18.40 5.94
CA SER A 394 -14.10 19.25 4.88
C SER A 394 -15.63 19.38 4.91
N GLY A 395 -16.28 18.99 6.02
CA GLY A 395 -17.74 19.04 6.20
C GLY A 395 -18.46 17.75 5.83
N ARG A 396 -17.97 16.97 4.87
CA ARG A 396 -18.47 15.62 4.51
C ARG A 396 -17.36 14.59 4.52
N ARG A 397 -17.73 13.31 4.62
CA ARG A 397 -16.76 12.22 4.60
C ARG A 397 -16.10 12.12 3.23
N GLN A 398 -14.79 12.32 3.19
CA GLN A 398 -13.96 12.26 1.99
C GLN A 398 -12.71 11.41 2.24
N LEU A 399 -12.07 10.94 1.18
CA LEU A 399 -10.75 10.31 1.25
C LEU A 399 -9.66 11.35 1.42
N TRP A 400 -8.77 11.07 2.37
CA TRP A 400 -7.58 11.87 2.62
C TRP A 400 -6.38 10.94 2.70
N VAL A 401 -5.21 11.43 2.34
CA VAL A 401 -3.94 10.72 2.47
C VAL A 401 -3.04 11.54 3.36
N ILE A 402 -2.37 10.88 4.29
CA ILE A 402 -1.34 11.45 5.16
C ILE A 402 -0.02 10.74 4.94
N ASP A 403 1.05 11.51 4.83
CA ASP A 403 2.42 11.01 4.95
C ASP A 403 2.77 10.86 6.44
N THR A 404 3.08 9.67 6.87
CA THR A 404 3.34 9.39 8.28
C THR A 404 4.65 9.96 8.81
N GLU A 405 5.60 10.30 7.93
CA GLU A 405 6.89 10.90 8.31
C GLU A 405 6.79 12.44 8.42
N THR A 406 6.22 13.10 7.41
CA THR A 406 6.16 14.57 7.35
C THR A 406 4.88 15.14 7.95
N GLY A 407 3.82 14.34 8.07
CA GLY A 407 2.49 14.79 8.45
C GLY A 407 1.75 15.56 7.35
N ARG A 408 2.29 15.62 6.12
CA ARG A 408 1.63 16.28 4.99
C ARG A 408 0.33 15.55 4.65
N ILE A 409 -0.74 16.32 4.49
CA ILE A 409 -2.09 15.79 4.27
C ILE A 409 -2.62 16.33 2.94
N ARG A 410 -3.27 15.47 2.15
CA ARG A 410 -3.99 15.85 0.93
C ARG A 410 -5.33 15.15 0.83
N GLN A 411 -6.28 15.80 0.19
CA GLN A 411 -7.58 15.24 -0.14
C GLN A 411 -7.53 14.54 -1.50
N LEU A 412 -8.10 13.35 -1.61
CA LEU A 412 -8.42 12.73 -2.89
C LEU A 412 -9.84 13.13 -3.30
N GLY A 413 -10.00 13.59 -4.54
CA GLY A 413 -11.29 14.00 -5.06
C GLY A 413 -12.25 12.84 -5.22
N THR A 414 -13.29 12.77 -4.38
CA THR A 414 -14.37 11.79 -4.52
C THR A 414 -15.72 12.52 -4.68
N PRO A 415 -16.60 12.07 -5.59
CA PRO A 415 -17.86 12.76 -5.86
C PRO A 415 -18.82 12.68 -4.68
N ASP A 416 -18.75 11.63 -3.88
CA ASP A 416 -19.71 11.30 -2.83
C ASP A 416 -19.03 11.13 -1.47
N ALA A 417 -19.86 10.99 -0.43
CA ALA A 417 -19.38 10.56 0.88
C ALA A 417 -18.84 9.14 0.81
N VAL A 418 -17.67 8.92 1.42
CA VAL A 418 -16.92 7.69 1.37
C VAL A 418 -16.84 7.00 2.72
N ARG A 419 -16.59 5.69 2.72
CA ARG A 419 -16.30 4.88 3.90
C ARG A 419 -15.55 3.62 3.51
N LEU A 420 -14.84 3.04 4.47
CA LEU A 420 -14.17 1.75 4.38
C LEU A 420 -13.26 1.64 3.14
N PRO A 421 -12.28 2.52 2.94
CA PRO A 421 -11.32 2.38 1.87
C PRO A 421 -10.41 1.17 2.12
N SER A 422 -9.92 0.59 1.04
CA SER A 422 -8.80 -0.37 1.05
C SER A 422 -7.86 -0.02 -0.07
N TRP A 423 -6.57 0.08 0.24
CA TRP A 423 -5.53 0.36 -0.73
C TRP A 423 -5.02 -0.94 -1.36
N SER A 424 -4.81 -0.93 -2.67
CA SER A 424 -4.27 -2.09 -3.37
C SER A 424 -2.78 -2.27 -3.10
N PRO A 425 -2.24 -3.48 -3.26
CA PRO A 425 -0.81 -3.63 -3.47
C PRO A 425 -0.39 -2.88 -4.73
N ARG A 426 0.93 -2.71 -4.95
CA ARG A 426 1.43 -2.12 -6.20
C ARG A 426 1.05 -3.00 -7.39
N MET A 427 0.46 -2.38 -8.40
CA MET A 427 0.03 -3.05 -9.63
C MET A 427 1.23 -3.36 -10.51
N VAL A 428 1.83 -4.54 -10.33
CA VAL A 428 2.94 -5.05 -11.14
C VAL A 428 2.37 -5.90 -12.27
N GLY A 429 2.59 -5.51 -13.54
CA GLY A 429 2.15 -6.28 -14.71
C GLY A 429 0.94 -5.69 -15.44
N THR A 430 0.63 -6.24 -16.63
CA THR A 430 -0.38 -5.79 -17.59
C THR A 430 -1.82 -6.20 -17.23
N THR A 431 -2.21 -6.22 -15.99
CA THR A 431 -3.63 -6.45 -15.68
C THR A 431 -4.38 -5.14 -15.92
N ALA A 432 -4.81 -4.91 -17.15
CA ALA A 432 -5.87 -3.95 -17.42
C ALA A 432 -7.08 -4.42 -16.61
N ILE A 433 -7.47 -3.66 -15.61
CA ILE A 433 -8.80 -3.81 -15.02
C ILE A 433 -9.75 -3.42 -16.16
N ASN A 434 -10.53 -4.38 -16.68
CA ASN A 434 -11.45 -4.11 -17.77
C ASN A 434 -12.31 -2.90 -17.41
N GLN A 435 -12.20 -1.88 -18.25
CA GLN A 435 -12.96 -0.63 -18.15
C GLN A 435 -14.37 -0.82 -18.69
#